data_54a67151deac97c9a892dac1f1762ab6
#
_entry.id   54a67151deac97c9a892dac1f1762ab6
#
_cell.length_a   1.000
_cell.length_b   1.000
_cell.length_c   1.000
_cell.angle_alpha   90.00
_cell.angle_beta   90.00
_cell.angle_gamma   90.00
#
_symmetry.space_group_name_H-M   'P 1'
#
loop_
_entity.id
_entity.type
_entity.pdbx_description
1 polymer ?
#
loop_
_entity_poly.entity_id
_entity_poly.type
_entity_poly.pdbx_seq_one_letter_code
_entity_poly.pdbx_strand_id
1 'polypeptide(L)'
;MQGRLLRFVLLVVVPALALVVAGAFWLTGGRYITTENAYVRADIVLIAPEVAGRITEVLVRDHAQVAPGAVLIRLDPTPFRLTLEKAEAELESARTQVELSRATFQETQGEMAELEKRVAFLLRQARRQEELASRGIAPTTRMEETQHDAQVAQDRMNVLRQRLVRLLTTLKGDVDLPVDDHPQVREKMAERDRAALDLARTEIKAPAGGTVVNLRLQVGEQLRAATPIFSLVSENRPWVDANLKETTLTHVAVGQRVDVVLDTYPNVTWKGVVESISPATGAEFAILPPQNASGNWVKVVQRLPVRIRLEPHAGEPPLRAGVTATVSIDTGRGRSLGDVVTGFLDLFRGKAEAAGARP
;
A
#
# COMPACT_ATOMS: atom_id res chain seq x y z
N MET A 1 26.28 63.38 -54.35
CA MET A 1 25.67 63.29 -53.00
C MET A 1 25.21 61.89 -52.63
N GLN A 2 24.82 61.04 -53.55
CA GLN A 2 24.34 59.68 -53.30
C GLN A 2 25.33 58.73 -52.61
N GLY A 3 26.62 58.80 -52.93
CA GLY A 3 27.61 57.89 -52.33
C GLY A 3 27.98 58.16 -50.87
N ARG A 4 27.77 59.41 -50.36
CA ARG A 4 27.95 59.70 -48.93
C ARG A 4 26.78 59.25 -48.07
N LEU A 5 25.55 59.35 -48.60
CA LEU A 5 24.35 58.87 -47.96
C LEU A 5 24.35 57.34 -47.85
N LEU A 6 24.75 56.65 -48.91
CA LEU A 6 24.87 55.20 -48.95
C LEU A 6 25.90 54.69 -47.92
N ARG A 7 27.05 55.35 -47.79
CA ARG A 7 28.10 55.02 -46.82
C ARG A 7 27.62 55.24 -45.38
N PHE A 8 26.87 56.31 -45.12
CA PHE A 8 26.27 56.60 -43.81
C PHE A 8 25.24 55.53 -43.43
N VAL A 9 24.33 55.16 -44.34
CA VAL A 9 23.35 54.10 -44.12
C VAL A 9 24.04 52.76 -43.83
N LEU A 10 25.05 52.40 -44.62
CA LEU A 10 25.74 51.11 -44.49
C LEU A 10 26.61 51.04 -43.24
N LEU A 11 27.24 52.16 -42.82
CA LEU A 11 28.18 52.20 -41.70
C LEU A 11 27.50 52.49 -40.34
N VAL A 12 26.35 53.15 -40.34
CA VAL A 12 25.69 53.58 -39.07
C VAL A 12 24.33 52.95 -38.90
N VAL A 13 23.47 53.03 -39.94
CA VAL A 13 22.08 52.56 -39.80
C VAL A 13 21.99 51.02 -39.73
N VAL A 14 22.77 50.32 -40.57
CA VAL A 14 22.75 48.85 -40.58
C VAL A 14 23.31 48.26 -39.28
N PRO A 15 24.47 48.73 -38.74
CA PRO A 15 24.96 48.25 -37.44
C PRO A 15 24.02 48.63 -36.28
N ALA A 16 23.44 49.85 -36.32
CA ALA A 16 22.48 50.27 -35.29
C ALA A 16 21.23 49.40 -35.31
N LEU A 17 20.68 49.09 -36.49
CA LEU A 17 19.56 48.19 -36.64
C LEU A 17 19.91 46.77 -36.19
N ALA A 18 21.10 46.27 -36.54
CA ALA A 18 21.58 44.96 -36.09
C ALA A 18 21.72 44.92 -34.58
N LEU A 19 22.20 45.98 -33.92
CA LEU A 19 22.28 46.08 -32.45
C LEU A 19 20.89 46.10 -31.80
N VAL A 20 19.90 46.80 -32.38
CA VAL A 20 18.53 46.83 -31.89
C VAL A 20 17.88 45.45 -32.03
N VAL A 21 18.08 44.77 -33.17
CA VAL A 21 17.56 43.42 -33.39
C VAL A 21 18.24 42.40 -32.46
N ALA A 22 19.56 42.47 -32.32
CA ALA A 22 20.30 41.63 -31.39
C ALA A 22 19.92 41.89 -29.95
N GLY A 23 19.70 43.15 -29.55
CA GLY A 23 19.21 43.54 -28.24
C GLY A 23 17.80 43.05 -27.97
N ALA A 24 16.90 43.17 -28.96
CA ALA A 24 15.53 42.63 -28.85
C ALA A 24 15.53 41.09 -28.72
N PHE A 25 16.35 40.42 -29.51
CA PHE A 25 16.51 38.95 -29.44
C PHE A 25 17.14 38.52 -28.11
N TRP A 26 18.07 39.30 -27.56
CA TRP A 26 18.68 39.04 -26.25
C TRP A 26 17.70 39.28 -25.09
N LEU A 27 16.87 40.32 -25.16
CA LEU A 27 15.84 40.65 -24.16
C LEU A 27 14.71 39.61 -24.12
N THR A 28 14.34 39.02 -25.26
CA THR A 28 13.36 37.93 -25.35
C THR A 28 13.96 36.57 -25.02
N GLY A 29 15.30 36.42 -25.12
CA GLY A 29 16.00 35.21 -24.75
C GLY A 29 16.04 34.99 -23.24
N GLY A 30 15.85 33.75 -22.77
CA GLY A 30 15.93 33.39 -21.36
C GLY A 30 14.60 33.18 -20.63
N ARG A 31 13.46 33.49 -21.27
CA ARG A 31 12.15 33.20 -20.74
C ARG A 31 11.84 31.71 -20.70
N TYR A 32 12.26 30.99 -21.70
CA TYR A 32 12.02 29.56 -21.83
C TYR A 32 13.25 28.76 -21.45
N ILE A 33 13.05 27.79 -20.54
CA ILE A 33 14.07 26.81 -20.17
C ILE A 33 13.71 25.49 -20.86
N THR A 34 14.57 25.03 -21.77
CA THR A 34 14.36 23.81 -22.55
C THR A 34 15.28 22.69 -22.11
N THR A 35 14.75 21.46 -22.13
CA THR A 35 15.53 20.24 -21.94
C THR A 35 14.99 19.12 -22.83
N GLU A 36 15.89 18.38 -23.47
CA GLU A 36 15.59 17.16 -24.22
C GLU A 36 15.73 15.90 -23.34
N ASN A 37 16.28 16.07 -22.12
CA ASN A 37 16.40 14.97 -21.17
C ASN A 37 15.13 14.88 -20.32
N ALA A 38 14.06 14.47 -20.95
CA ALA A 38 12.77 14.27 -20.31
C ALA A 38 12.11 12.96 -20.79
N TYR A 39 11.38 12.31 -19.90
CA TYR A 39 10.77 11.02 -20.18
C TYR A 39 9.33 10.99 -19.66
N VAL A 40 8.44 10.45 -20.48
CA VAL A 40 7.09 10.12 -20.01
C VAL A 40 7.17 9.00 -19.00
N ARG A 41 6.49 9.16 -17.87
CA ARG A 41 6.34 8.17 -16.81
C ARG A 41 4.88 7.87 -16.57
N ALA A 42 4.61 6.67 -16.11
CA ALA A 42 3.30 6.23 -15.63
C ALA A 42 3.50 5.34 -14.41
N ASP A 43 2.44 5.19 -13.63
CA ASP A 43 2.45 4.25 -12.51
C ASP A 43 2.51 2.81 -13.04
N ILE A 44 3.46 2.05 -12.54
CA ILE A 44 3.65 0.64 -12.89
C ILE A 44 3.35 -0.19 -11.64
N VAL A 45 2.32 -1.01 -11.72
CA VAL A 45 1.94 -1.94 -10.66
C VAL A 45 2.45 -3.33 -11.04
N LEU A 46 3.31 -3.89 -10.21
CA LEU A 46 3.77 -5.27 -10.35
C LEU A 46 2.68 -6.21 -9.83
N ILE A 47 2.21 -7.10 -10.68
CA ILE A 47 1.22 -8.10 -10.32
C ILE A 47 1.95 -9.35 -9.84
N ALA A 48 1.63 -9.76 -8.61
CA ALA A 48 2.15 -10.97 -7.99
C ALA A 48 0.99 -11.77 -7.39
N PRO A 49 0.99 -13.11 -7.47
CA PRO A 49 -0.01 -13.93 -6.82
C PRO A 49 0.18 -13.86 -5.29
N GLU A 50 -0.91 -13.82 -4.55
CA GLU A 50 -0.88 -13.84 -3.08
C GLU A 50 -0.76 -15.27 -2.54
N VAL A 51 -1.22 -16.26 -3.31
CA VAL A 51 -1.10 -17.69 -3.00
C VAL A 51 -0.33 -18.42 -4.09
N ALA A 52 0.37 -19.50 -3.72
CA ALA A 52 1.06 -20.32 -4.69
C ALA A 52 0.08 -21.32 -5.33
N GLY A 53 0.16 -21.51 -6.64
CA GLY A 53 -0.75 -22.43 -7.33
C GLY A 53 -0.39 -22.62 -8.79
N ARG A 54 -1.03 -23.63 -9.41
CA ARG A 54 -0.90 -23.92 -10.84
C ARG A 54 -1.89 -23.06 -11.63
N ILE A 55 -1.45 -22.49 -12.74
CA ILE A 55 -2.32 -21.73 -13.64
C ILE A 55 -3.27 -22.70 -14.36
N THR A 56 -4.58 -22.44 -14.25
CA THR A 56 -5.62 -23.11 -15.02
C THR A 56 -6.04 -22.32 -16.24
N GLU A 57 -6.12 -20.99 -16.11
CA GLU A 57 -6.53 -20.09 -17.18
C GLU A 57 -5.73 -18.79 -17.15
N VAL A 58 -5.39 -18.29 -18.33
CA VAL A 58 -4.86 -16.94 -18.55
C VAL A 58 -5.89 -16.19 -19.40
N LEU A 59 -6.59 -15.23 -18.80
CA LEU A 59 -7.75 -14.54 -19.40
C LEU A 59 -7.37 -13.25 -20.14
N VAL A 60 -6.11 -12.84 -20.04
CA VAL A 60 -5.58 -11.63 -20.67
C VAL A 60 -4.42 -11.95 -21.59
N ARG A 61 -4.13 -11.01 -22.50
CA ARG A 61 -2.98 -11.08 -23.41
C ARG A 61 -2.01 -9.95 -23.09
N ASP A 62 -0.77 -10.12 -23.54
CA ASP A 62 0.20 -9.02 -23.48
C ASP A 62 -0.32 -7.83 -24.31
N HIS A 63 -0.12 -6.61 -23.78
CA HIS A 63 -0.62 -5.34 -24.32
C HIS A 63 -2.16 -5.19 -24.34
N ALA A 64 -2.92 -6.04 -23.67
CA ALA A 64 -4.36 -5.85 -23.51
C ALA A 64 -4.67 -4.80 -22.44
N GLN A 65 -5.68 -3.97 -22.70
CA GLN A 65 -6.27 -3.07 -21.71
C GLN A 65 -7.19 -3.83 -20.79
N VAL A 66 -7.10 -3.56 -19.49
CA VAL A 66 -7.93 -4.20 -18.47
C VAL A 66 -8.56 -3.14 -17.55
N ALA A 67 -9.79 -3.41 -17.13
CA ALA A 67 -10.50 -2.59 -16.16
C ALA A 67 -10.11 -2.97 -14.72
N PRO A 68 -10.27 -2.06 -13.73
CA PRO A 68 -10.10 -2.41 -12.33
C PRO A 68 -11.00 -3.58 -11.93
N GLY A 69 -10.47 -4.54 -11.17
CA GLY A 69 -11.18 -5.74 -10.71
C GLY A 69 -11.36 -6.84 -11.77
N ALA A 70 -10.93 -6.64 -13.02
CA ALA A 70 -10.96 -7.69 -14.05
C ALA A 70 -10.10 -8.90 -13.63
N VAL A 71 -10.61 -10.12 -13.82
CA VAL A 71 -9.83 -11.35 -13.56
C VAL A 71 -8.82 -11.52 -14.68
N LEU A 72 -7.54 -11.61 -14.29
CA LEU A 72 -6.40 -11.72 -15.21
C LEU A 72 -5.97 -13.18 -15.37
N ILE A 73 -5.86 -13.90 -14.26
CA ILE A 73 -5.39 -15.29 -14.20
C ILE A 73 -6.22 -16.04 -13.17
N ARG A 74 -6.48 -17.32 -13.44
CA ARG A 74 -7.03 -18.27 -12.47
C ARG A 74 -6.01 -19.34 -12.12
N LEU A 75 -5.86 -19.57 -10.85
CA LEU A 75 -5.10 -20.71 -10.32
C LEU A 75 -6.05 -21.88 -10.08
N ASP A 76 -5.50 -23.10 -9.92
CA ASP A 76 -6.28 -24.28 -9.54
C ASP A 76 -6.92 -24.07 -8.16
N PRO A 77 -8.25 -23.94 -8.07
CA PRO A 77 -8.95 -23.70 -6.80
C PRO A 77 -9.13 -24.99 -5.99
N THR A 78 -8.87 -26.16 -6.55
CA THR A 78 -9.21 -27.45 -5.94
C THR A 78 -8.56 -27.65 -4.57
N PRO A 79 -7.24 -27.43 -4.38
CA PRO A 79 -6.62 -27.59 -3.06
C PRO A 79 -7.19 -26.62 -2.02
N PHE A 80 -7.49 -25.39 -2.43
CA PHE A 80 -8.02 -24.35 -1.56
C PHE A 80 -9.47 -24.63 -1.17
N ARG A 81 -10.30 -25.15 -2.11
CA ARG A 81 -11.68 -25.57 -1.83
C ARG A 81 -11.72 -26.71 -0.82
N LEU A 82 -10.86 -27.72 -0.96
CA LEU A 82 -10.75 -28.81 0.01
C LEU A 82 -10.29 -28.31 1.40
N THR A 83 -9.39 -27.33 1.44
CA THR A 83 -8.96 -26.71 2.70
C THR A 83 -10.10 -25.94 3.36
N LEU A 84 -10.89 -25.20 2.59
CA LEU A 84 -12.07 -24.50 3.09
C LEU A 84 -13.13 -25.47 3.62
N GLU A 85 -13.46 -26.51 2.86
CA GLU A 85 -14.41 -27.56 3.28
C GLU A 85 -13.99 -28.24 4.59
N LYS A 86 -12.71 -28.52 4.73
CA LYS A 86 -12.14 -29.05 5.98
C LYS A 86 -12.33 -28.06 7.13
N ALA A 87 -11.99 -26.79 6.93
CA ALA A 87 -12.13 -25.76 7.96
C ALA A 87 -13.60 -25.52 8.36
N GLU A 88 -14.53 -25.63 7.41
CA GLU A 88 -15.98 -25.56 7.68
C GLU A 88 -16.43 -26.73 8.54
N ALA A 89 -15.99 -27.96 8.25
CA ALA A 89 -16.30 -29.13 9.05
C ALA A 89 -15.72 -29.04 10.47
N GLU A 90 -14.50 -28.50 10.64
CA GLU A 90 -13.91 -28.26 11.95
C GLU A 90 -14.65 -27.20 12.76
N LEU A 91 -15.14 -26.14 12.10
CA LEU A 91 -15.97 -25.10 12.72
C LEU A 91 -17.28 -25.69 13.24
N GLU A 92 -17.96 -26.51 12.44
CA GLU A 92 -19.20 -27.17 12.82
C GLU A 92 -18.99 -28.14 13.99
N SER A 93 -17.89 -28.89 13.98
CA SER A 93 -17.47 -29.74 15.09
C SER A 93 -17.27 -28.96 16.39
N ALA A 94 -16.60 -27.77 16.30
CA ALA A 94 -16.39 -26.92 17.45
C ALA A 94 -17.71 -26.36 18.04
N ARG A 95 -18.65 -25.97 17.17
CA ARG A 95 -19.99 -25.55 17.59
C ARG A 95 -20.72 -26.66 18.33
N THR A 96 -20.75 -27.84 17.73
CA THR A 96 -21.37 -29.05 18.34
C THR A 96 -20.74 -29.37 19.70
N GLN A 97 -19.42 -29.23 19.85
CA GLN A 97 -18.73 -29.46 21.12
C GLN A 97 -19.17 -28.49 22.22
N VAL A 98 -19.37 -27.22 21.88
CA VAL A 98 -19.89 -26.21 22.82
C VAL A 98 -21.34 -26.56 23.24
N GLU A 99 -22.19 -26.93 22.29
CA GLU A 99 -23.57 -27.33 22.57
C GLU A 99 -23.63 -28.58 23.44
N LEU A 100 -22.80 -29.58 23.17
CA LEU A 100 -22.68 -30.78 24.01
C LEU A 100 -22.25 -30.43 25.44
N SER A 101 -21.28 -29.49 25.58
CA SER A 101 -20.85 -29.03 26.89
C SER A 101 -21.98 -28.33 27.66
N ARG A 102 -22.82 -27.55 26.98
CA ARG A 102 -24.05 -26.96 27.56
C ARG A 102 -25.05 -28.01 28.01
N ALA A 103 -25.35 -28.96 27.14
CA ALA A 103 -26.27 -30.03 27.46
C ALA A 103 -25.79 -30.80 28.69
N THR A 104 -24.49 -31.14 28.75
CA THR A 104 -23.91 -31.82 29.90
C THR A 104 -23.95 -30.98 31.17
N PHE A 105 -23.80 -29.65 31.08
CA PHE A 105 -23.94 -28.76 32.22
C PHE A 105 -25.38 -28.76 32.74
N GLN A 106 -26.39 -28.65 31.87
CA GLN A 106 -27.80 -28.67 32.23
C GLN A 106 -28.20 -30.00 32.85
N GLU A 107 -27.74 -31.14 32.30
CA GLU A 107 -27.97 -32.48 32.87
C GLU A 107 -27.38 -32.58 34.29
N THR A 108 -26.10 -32.19 34.46
CA THR A 108 -25.44 -32.23 35.78
C THR A 108 -26.10 -31.27 36.77
N GLN A 109 -26.64 -30.14 36.33
CA GLN A 109 -27.43 -29.21 37.14
C GLN A 109 -28.73 -29.84 37.62
N GLY A 110 -29.41 -30.61 36.74
CA GLY A 110 -30.60 -31.38 37.07
C GLY A 110 -30.32 -32.46 38.14
N GLU A 111 -29.21 -33.25 37.93
CA GLU A 111 -28.76 -34.24 38.91
C GLU A 111 -28.47 -33.62 40.28
N MET A 112 -27.82 -32.45 40.29
CA MET A 112 -27.52 -31.74 41.53
C MET A 112 -28.78 -31.29 42.24
N ALA A 113 -29.80 -30.76 41.54
CA ALA A 113 -31.05 -30.33 42.12
C ALA A 113 -31.83 -31.52 42.74
N GLU A 114 -31.78 -32.71 42.14
CA GLU A 114 -32.35 -33.93 42.71
C GLU A 114 -31.61 -34.34 43.97
N LEU A 115 -30.26 -34.37 43.92
CA LEU A 115 -29.44 -34.77 45.06
C LEU A 115 -29.56 -33.78 46.25
N GLU A 116 -29.71 -32.49 46.01
CA GLU A 116 -30.01 -31.49 47.05
C GLU A 116 -31.28 -31.82 47.85
N LYS A 117 -32.37 -32.20 47.14
CA LYS A 117 -33.62 -32.63 47.80
C LYS A 117 -33.40 -33.86 48.63
N ARG A 118 -32.60 -34.84 48.13
CA ARG A 118 -32.27 -36.08 48.87
C ARG A 118 -31.40 -35.80 50.08
N VAL A 119 -30.40 -34.98 49.98
CA VAL A 119 -29.53 -34.54 51.12
C VAL A 119 -30.40 -33.86 52.19
N ALA A 120 -31.28 -32.94 51.78
CA ALA A 120 -32.19 -32.27 52.72
C ALA A 120 -33.15 -33.26 53.44
N PHE A 121 -33.60 -34.32 52.77
CA PHE A 121 -34.37 -35.35 53.36
C PHE A 121 -33.57 -36.18 54.40
N LEU A 122 -32.41 -36.68 54.02
CA LEU A 122 -31.50 -37.47 54.85
C LEU A 122 -31.04 -36.70 56.12
N LEU A 123 -30.70 -35.41 55.95
CA LEU A 123 -30.35 -34.56 57.09
C LEU A 123 -31.55 -34.39 58.07
N ARG A 124 -32.79 -34.23 57.58
CA ARG A 124 -33.96 -34.19 58.49
C ARG A 124 -34.14 -35.51 59.15
N GLN A 125 -33.91 -36.64 58.50
CA GLN A 125 -34.04 -37.99 59.09
C GLN A 125 -32.94 -38.21 60.12
N ALA A 126 -31.68 -37.84 59.87
CA ALA A 126 -30.59 -37.96 60.83
C ALA A 126 -30.85 -37.15 62.12
N ARG A 127 -31.29 -35.88 61.98
CA ARG A 127 -31.66 -35.02 63.11
C ARG A 127 -32.80 -35.66 63.98
N ARG A 128 -33.81 -36.24 63.35
CA ARG A 128 -34.89 -36.89 64.02
C ARG A 128 -34.41 -38.12 64.81
N GLN A 129 -33.52 -38.94 64.22
CA GLN A 129 -32.92 -40.08 64.89
C GLN A 129 -32.00 -39.68 66.05
N GLU A 130 -31.30 -38.62 65.91
CA GLU A 130 -30.46 -38.03 66.95
C GLU A 130 -31.30 -37.56 68.14
N GLU A 131 -32.43 -36.88 67.92
CA GLU A 131 -33.36 -36.50 69.00
C GLU A 131 -33.99 -37.70 69.67
N LEU A 132 -34.34 -38.75 68.93
CA LEU A 132 -34.93 -39.98 69.52
C LEU A 132 -33.88 -40.77 70.32
N ALA A 133 -32.61 -40.84 69.83
CA ALA A 133 -31.56 -41.50 70.52
C ALA A 133 -31.14 -40.74 71.81
N SER A 134 -31.08 -39.40 71.78
CA SER A 134 -30.78 -38.56 72.95
C SER A 134 -31.86 -38.74 74.08
N ARG A 135 -33.08 -39.09 73.72
CA ARG A 135 -34.17 -39.38 74.61
C ARG A 135 -34.22 -40.88 75.03
N GLY A 136 -33.26 -41.70 74.54
CA GLY A 136 -33.26 -43.16 74.86
C GLY A 136 -34.32 -43.99 74.17
N ILE A 137 -35.02 -43.45 73.16
CA ILE A 137 -36.13 -44.08 72.45
C ILE A 137 -35.62 -44.89 71.20
N ALA A 138 -34.52 -44.48 70.58
CA ALA A 138 -33.94 -45.16 69.43
C ALA A 138 -32.52 -45.72 69.72
N PRO A 139 -32.08 -46.83 69.06
CA PRO A 139 -30.75 -47.39 69.16
C PRO A 139 -29.70 -46.43 68.57
N THR A 140 -28.54 -46.29 69.21
CA THR A 140 -27.44 -45.45 68.72
C THR A 140 -26.90 -45.87 67.32
N THR A 141 -26.93 -47.17 67.03
CA THR A 141 -26.59 -47.72 65.72
C THR A 141 -27.46 -47.15 64.62
N ARG A 142 -28.72 -46.92 64.85
CA ARG A 142 -29.67 -46.35 63.86
C ARG A 142 -29.34 -44.86 63.61
N MET A 143 -28.97 -44.14 64.64
CA MET A 143 -28.52 -42.75 64.52
C MET A 143 -27.23 -42.68 63.67
N GLU A 144 -26.20 -43.50 63.97
CA GLU A 144 -24.98 -43.58 63.25
C GLU A 144 -25.17 -43.94 61.77
N GLU A 145 -26.03 -44.91 61.45
CA GLU A 145 -26.42 -45.24 60.05
C GLU A 145 -26.95 -44.01 59.29
N THR A 146 -27.94 -43.33 59.87
CA THR A 146 -28.60 -42.20 59.22
C THR A 146 -27.68 -40.98 59.06
N GLN A 147 -26.76 -40.77 60.02
CA GLN A 147 -25.71 -39.74 59.91
C GLN A 147 -24.72 -40.09 58.80
N HIS A 148 -24.30 -41.37 58.75
CA HIS A 148 -23.41 -41.82 57.66
C HIS A 148 -24.05 -41.66 56.28
N ASP A 149 -25.33 -42.07 56.11
CA ASP A 149 -26.09 -41.89 54.83
C ASP A 149 -26.17 -40.41 54.41
N ALA A 150 -26.46 -39.54 55.40
CA ALA A 150 -26.50 -38.10 55.14
C ALA A 150 -25.11 -37.53 54.71
N GLN A 151 -24.05 -37.98 55.38
CA GLN A 151 -22.70 -37.59 55.05
C GLN A 151 -22.27 -38.05 53.64
N VAL A 152 -22.50 -39.31 53.29
CA VAL A 152 -22.23 -39.86 51.95
C VAL A 152 -22.98 -39.10 50.87
N ALA A 153 -24.25 -38.77 51.10
CA ALA A 153 -25.02 -37.98 50.15
C ALA A 153 -24.46 -36.54 49.99
N GLN A 154 -23.99 -35.94 51.07
CA GLN A 154 -23.39 -34.61 51.09
C GLN A 154 -22.06 -34.59 50.34
N ASP A 155 -21.22 -35.62 50.53
CA ASP A 155 -19.95 -35.77 49.83
C ASP A 155 -20.18 -35.93 48.30
N ARG A 156 -21.20 -36.74 47.93
CA ARG A 156 -21.58 -36.87 46.52
C ARG A 156 -22.07 -35.55 45.93
N MET A 157 -22.83 -34.75 46.68
CA MET A 157 -23.24 -33.41 46.25
C MET A 157 -22.01 -32.49 46.00
N ASN A 158 -20.99 -32.56 46.87
CA ASN A 158 -19.76 -31.78 46.70
C ASN A 158 -19.01 -32.18 45.42
N VAL A 159 -18.95 -33.46 45.08
CA VAL A 159 -18.37 -33.95 43.83
C VAL A 159 -19.11 -33.39 42.59
N LEU A 160 -20.45 -33.42 42.58
CA LEU A 160 -21.24 -32.82 41.49
C LEU A 160 -21.07 -31.33 41.40
N ARG A 161 -20.96 -30.61 42.52
CA ARG A 161 -20.70 -29.17 42.53
C ARG A 161 -19.34 -28.85 41.86
N GLN A 162 -18.30 -29.64 42.18
CA GLN A 162 -17.01 -29.49 41.52
C GLN A 162 -17.06 -29.81 40.02
N ARG A 163 -17.89 -30.79 39.60
CA ARG A 163 -18.11 -31.09 38.18
C ARG A 163 -18.78 -29.92 37.48
N LEU A 164 -19.78 -29.28 38.06
CA LEU A 164 -20.42 -28.09 37.52
C LEU A 164 -19.46 -26.93 37.36
N VAL A 165 -18.59 -26.70 38.35
CA VAL A 165 -17.56 -25.65 38.26
C VAL A 165 -16.60 -25.90 37.09
N ARG A 166 -16.17 -27.14 36.88
CA ARG A 166 -15.33 -27.49 35.72
C ARG A 166 -16.02 -27.26 34.39
N LEU A 167 -17.32 -27.70 34.28
CA LEU A 167 -18.10 -27.48 33.06
C LEU A 167 -18.34 -26.00 32.79
N LEU A 168 -18.63 -25.22 33.84
CA LEU A 168 -18.79 -23.78 33.73
C LEU A 168 -17.47 -23.09 33.28
N THR A 169 -16.32 -23.57 33.78
CA THR A 169 -15.02 -23.08 33.33
C THR A 169 -14.79 -23.38 31.85
N THR A 170 -15.21 -24.59 31.38
CA THR A 170 -15.14 -24.93 29.95
C THR A 170 -16.03 -24.00 29.11
N LEU A 171 -17.17 -23.59 29.66
CA LEU A 171 -18.11 -22.62 29.07
C LEU A 171 -17.72 -21.15 29.33
N LYS A 172 -16.49 -20.89 29.79
CA LYS A 172 -15.96 -19.53 30.08
C LYS A 172 -16.73 -18.75 31.15
N GLY A 173 -17.41 -19.45 32.07
CA GLY A 173 -18.15 -18.85 33.16
C GLY A 173 -19.58 -18.40 32.81
N ASP A 174 -19.97 -18.51 31.55
CA ASP A 174 -21.28 -18.11 31.08
C ASP A 174 -21.91 -19.23 30.21
N VAL A 175 -23.01 -19.79 30.67
CA VAL A 175 -23.74 -20.87 29.98
C VAL A 175 -24.52 -20.32 28.79
N ASP A 176 -24.93 -19.06 28.85
CA ASP A 176 -25.77 -18.41 27.84
C ASP A 176 -24.96 -17.66 26.77
N LEU A 177 -23.63 -17.64 26.90
CA LEU A 177 -22.74 -17.03 25.90
C LEU A 177 -23.03 -17.60 24.50
N PRO A 178 -23.32 -16.79 23.46
CA PRO A 178 -23.58 -17.30 22.11
C PRO A 178 -22.49 -18.28 21.64
N VAL A 179 -22.87 -19.35 20.93
CA VAL A 179 -21.94 -20.41 20.51
C VAL A 179 -20.80 -19.84 19.71
N ASP A 180 -21.09 -18.89 18.80
CA ASP A 180 -20.11 -18.26 17.94
C ASP A 180 -19.13 -17.31 18.69
N ASP A 181 -19.48 -16.87 19.92
CA ASP A 181 -18.62 -16.05 20.77
C ASP A 181 -17.63 -16.88 21.61
N HIS A 182 -17.80 -18.21 21.63
CA HIS A 182 -16.86 -19.09 22.30
C HIS A 182 -15.48 -19.04 21.65
N PRO A 183 -14.38 -18.92 22.44
CA PRO A 183 -13.02 -18.80 21.88
C PRO A 183 -12.66 -19.92 20.93
N GLN A 184 -13.04 -21.16 21.21
CA GLN A 184 -12.78 -22.32 20.33
C GLN A 184 -13.50 -22.20 19.00
N VAL A 185 -14.74 -21.71 19.00
CA VAL A 185 -15.53 -21.50 17.79
C VAL A 185 -14.97 -20.32 17.00
N ARG A 186 -14.60 -19.22 17.67
CA ARG A 186 -13.97 -18.06 17.03
C ARG A 186 -12.63 -18.40 16.39
N GLU A 187 -11.83 -19.27 17.02
CA GLU A 187 -10.59 -19.76 16.44
C GLU A 187 -10.86 -20.49 15.12
N LYS A 188 -11.81 -21.45 15.13
CA LYS A 188 -12.17 -22.20 13.92
C LYS A 188 -12.87 -21.33 12.87
N MET A 189 -13.60 -20.33 13.28
CA MET A 189 -14.16 -19.32 12.37
C MET A 189 -13.05 -18.54 11.65
N ALA A 190 -12.02 -18.11 12.37
CA ALA A 190 -10.88 -17.42 11.78
C ALA A 190 -10.10 -18.33 10.81
N GLU A 191 -9.94 -19.62 11.12
CA GLU A 191 -9.32 -20.58 10.21
C GLU A 191 -10.13 -20.76 8.92
N ARG A 192 -11.47 -20.88 9.04
CA ARG A 192 -12.39 -20.95 7.90
C ARG A 192 -12.31 -19.68 7.04
N ASP A 193 -12.31 -18.50 7.67
CA ASP A 193 -12.22 -17.22 6.95
C ASP A 193 -10.91 -17.08 6.21
N ARG A 194 -9.80 -17.53 6.80
CA ARG A 194 -8.50 -17.57 6.14
C ARG A 194 -8.53 -18.50 4.93
N ALA A 195 -9.08 -19.71 5.05
CA ALA A 195 -9.21 -20.64 3.93
C ALA A 195 -10.09 -20.08 2.80
N ALA A 196 -11.18 -19.38 3.15
CA ALA A 196 -12.06 -18.71 2.20
C ALA A 196 -11.32 -17.56 1.47
N LEU A 197 -10.51 -16.79 2.18
CA LEU A 197 -9.69 -15.73 1.60
C LEU A 197 -8.64 -16.31 0.64
N ASP A 198 -7.96 -17.39 1.02
CA ASP A 198 -6.97 -18.03 0.17
C ASP A 198 -7.59 -18.63 -1.10
N LEU A 199 -8.82 -19.15 -1.00
CA LEU A 199 -9.61 -19.56 -2.17
C LEU A 199 -9.96 -18.36 -3.07
N ALA A 200 -10.39 -17.24 -2.51
CA ALA A 200 -10.68 -16.04 -3.28
C ALA A 200 -9.43 -15.49 -4.00
N ARG A 201 -8.25 -15.65 -3.42
CA ARG A 201 -6.95 -15.24 -3.96
C ARG A 201 -6.46 -16.13 -5.12
N THR A 202 -7.15 -17.24 -5.42
CA THR A 202 -6.87 -18.03 -6.62
C THR A 202 -7.27 -17.29 -7.90
N GLU A 203 -8.14 -16.28 -7.81
CA GLU A 203 -8.42 -15.34 -8.88
C GLU A 203 -7.55 -14.10 -8.76
N ILE A 204 -6.54 -13.97 -9.62
CA ILE A 204 -5.67 -12.80 -9.66
C ILE A 204 -6.38 -11.70 -10.45
N LYS A 205 -6.73 -10.59 -9.77
CA LYS A 205 -7.48 -9.48 -10.33
C LYS A 205 -6.62 -8.24 -10.52
N ALA A 206 -7.00 -7.39 -11.47
CA ALA A 206 -6.35 -6.10 -11.71
C ALA A 206 -6.66 -5.13 -10.55
N PRO A 207 -5.67 -4.58 -9.84
CA PRO A 207 -5.90 -3.62 -8.76
C PRO A 207 -6.32 -2.24 -9.30
N ALA A 208 -5.94 -1.93 -10.53
CA ALA A 208 -6.27 -0.69 -11.22
C ALA A 208 -6.48 -0.95 -12.72
N GLY A 209 -7.09 0.00 -13.43
CA GLY A 209 -7.16 -0.03 -14.89
C GLY A 209 -5.80 0.27 -15.51
N GLY A 210 -5.50 -0.37 -16.64
CA GLY A 210 -4.25 -0.16 -17.33
C GLY A 210 -3.98 -1.18 -18.43
N THR A 211 -2.78 -1.13 -18.98
CA THR A 211 -2.30 -2.04 -20.02
C THR A 211 -1.36 -3.08 -19.44
N VAL A 212 -1.61 -4.35 -19.71
CA VAL A 212 -0.75 -5.48 -19.32
C VAL A 212 0.55 -5.47 -20.11
N VAL A 213 1.70 -5.64 -19.44
CA VAL A 213 3.02 -5.65 -20.07
C VAL A 213 3.90 -6.76 -19.49
N ASN A 214 4.70 -7.40 -20.36
CA ASN A 214 5.60 -8.50 -20.03
C ASN A 214 4.90 -9.79 -19.55
N LEU A 215 3.72 -10.08 -20.08
CA LEU A 215 2.99 -11.31 -19.79
C LEU A 215 3.62 -12.49 -20.55
N ARG A 216 4.31 -13.39 -19.84
CA ARG A 216 4.98 -14.57 -20.42
C ARG A 216 4.50 -15.88 -19.82
N LEU A 217 3.31 -15.91 -19.23
CA LEU A 217 2.79 -17.06 -18.50
C LEU A 217 2.04 -18.01 -19.43
N GLN A 218 2.10 -19.30 -19.09
CA GLN A 218 1.38 -20.36 -19.78
C GLN A 218 0.51 -21.17 -18.83
N VAL A 219 -0.60 -21.68 -19.35
CA VAL A 219 -1.47 -22.61 -18.62
C VAL A 219 -0.65 -23.85 -18.23
N GLY A 220 -0.80 -24.28 -16.98
CA GLY A 220 -0.07 -25.40 -16.41
C GLY A 220 1.20 -25.00 -15.65
N GLU A 221 1.66 -23.76 -15.73
CA GLU A 221 2.81 -23.25 -14.99
C GLU A 221 2.49 -23.12 -13.50
N GLN A 222 3.51 -23.34 -12.65
CA GLN A 222 3.40 -23.21 -11.20
C GLN A 222 3.89 -21.85 -10.74
N LEU A 223 3.01 -21.05 -10.13
CA LEU A 223 3.35 -19.76 -9.56
C LEU A 223 3.72 -19.87 -8.08
N ARG A 224 4.63 -19.01 -7.65
CA ARG A 224 5.00 -18.81 -6.24
C ARG A 224 4.35 -17.55 -5.71
N ALA A 225 3.90 -17.59 -4.46
CA ALA A 225 3.37 -16.41 -3.79
C ALA A 225 4.42 -15.27 -3.74
N ALA A 226 3.95 -14.03 -3.79
CA ALA A 226 4.74 -12.80 -3.70
C ALA A 226 5.84 -12.63 -4.78
N THR A 227 5.83 -13.44 -5.83
CA THR A 227 6.77 -13.28 -6.95
C THR A 227 6.10 -12.52 -8.10
N PRO A 228 6.60 -11.34 -8.50
CA PRO A 228 6.02 -10.60 -9.62
C PRO A 228 6.03 -11.43 -10.91
N ILE A 229 4.91 -11.45 -11.60
CA ILE A 229 4.69 -12.27 -12.80
C ILE A 229 4.56 -11.45 -14.09
N PHE A 230 4.03 -10.26 -14.00
CA PHE A 230 3.96 -9.26 -15.07
C PHE A 230 3.67 -7.88 -14.48
N SER A 231 3.64 -6.86 -15.32
CA SER A 231 3.40 -5.49 -14.92
C SER A 231 2.10 -4.95 -15.52
N LEU A 232 1.42 -4.09 -14.78
CA LEU A 232 0.29 -3.31 -15.25
C LEU A 232 0.71 -1.84 -15.29
N VAL A 233 0.72 -1.26 -16.48
CA VAL A 233 0.98 0.17 -16.67
C VAL A 233 -0.35 0.91 -16.60
N SER A 234 -0.51 1.75 -15.59
CA SER A 234 -1.71 2.56 -15.41
C SER A 234 -1.79 3.65 -16.47
N GLU A 235 -2.94 3.80 -17.09
CA GLU A 235 -3.22 4.89 -18.04
C GLU A 235 -3.71 6.16 -17.32
N ASN A 236 -3.92 6.09 -16.02
CA ASN A 236 -4.39 7.21 -15.22
C ASN A 236 -3.21 8.15 -14.90
N ARG A 237 -3.20 9.31 -15.57
CA ARG A 237 -2.32 10.44 -15.28
C ARG A 237 -0.82 10.18 -15.53
N PRO A 238 -0.41 9.91 -16.78
CA PRO A 238 1.01 9.95 -17.10
C PRO A 238 1.57 11.36 -16.82
N TRP A 239 2.82 11.41 -16.40
CA TRP A 239 3.56 12.66 -16.17
C TRP A 239 4.86 12.63 -16.93
N VAL A 240 5.55 13.77 -17.01
CA VAL A 240 6.88 13.86 -17.57
C VAL A 240 7.89 14.22 -16.49
N ASP A 241 8.94 13.42 -16.38
CA ASP A 241 10.10 13.75 -15.56
C ASP A 241 11.14 14.43 -16.44
N ALA A 242 11.34 15.73 -16.27
CA ALA A 242 12.30 16.54 -16.98
C ALA A 242 13.55 16.76 -16.12
N ASN A 243 14.71 16.29 -16.59
CA ASN A 243 15.97 16.42 -15.89
C ASN A 243 16.66 17.73 -16.29
N LEU A 244 16.47 18.76 -15.47
CA LEU A 244 17.06 20.08 -15.67
C LEU A 244 18.44 20.17 -15.04
N LYS A 245 19.35 20.94 -15.68
CA LYS A 245 20.65 21.27 -15.09
C LYS A 245 20.44 22.18 -13.87
N GLU A 246 21.19 21.95 -12.78
CA GLU A 246 21.13 22.79 -11.57
C GLU A 246 21.30 24.30 -11.88
N THR A 247 22.14 24.64 -12.89
CA THR A 247 22.39 26.00 -13.32
C THR A 247 21.20 26.69 -13.97
N THR A 248 20.19 25.92 -14.44
CA THR A 248 18.98 26.45 -15.09
C THR A 248 17.77 26.47 -14.16
N LEU A 249 17.88 25.84 -12.98
CA LEU A 249 16.78 25.70 -12.04
C LEU A 249 16.41 27.00 -11.29
N THR A 250 17.30 27.98 -11.28
CA THR A 250 17.19 29.24 -10.49
C THR A 250 15.83 29.94 -10.66
N HIS A 251 15.19 29.78 -11.82
CA HIS A 251 13.95 30.48 -12.15
C HIS A 251 12.77 29.53 -12.40
N VAL A 252 12.96 28.24 -12.13
CA VAL A 252 11.88 27.25 -12.24
C VAL A 252 11.12 27.19 -10.91
N ALA A 253 9.80 27.31 -10.97
CA ALA A 253 8.92 27.25 -9.81
C ALA A 253 7.71 26.37 -10.11
N VAL A 254 7.15 25.77 -9.05
CA VAL A 254 5.92 24.99 -9.12
C VAL A 254 4.77 25.86 -9.63
N GLY A 255 3.95 25.32 -10.51
CA GLY A 255 2.81 26.00 -11.13
C GLY A 255 3.12 26.70 -12.45
N GLN A 256 4.39 26.75 -12.90
CA GLN A 256 4.75 27.31 -14.22
C GLN A 256 4.19 26.46 -15.36
N ARG A 257 3.81 27.11 -16.45
CA ARG A 257 3.32 26.45 -17.68
C ARG A 257 4.48 25.79 -18.43
N VAL A 258 4.16 24.67 -19.01
CA VAL A 258 5.13 23.83 -19.70
C VAL A 258 4.55 23.36 -21.03
N ASP A 259 5.33 23.48 -22.08
CA ASP A 259 5.06 22.88 -23.37
C ASP A 259 5.92 21.60 -23.49
N VAL A 260 5.29 20.48 -23.80
CA VAL A 260 5.93 19.18 -23.94
C VAL A 260 5.69 18.67 -25.36
N VAL A 261 6.75 18.31 -26.06
CA VAL A 261 6.72 17.70 -27.39
C VAL A 261 7.37 16.32 -27.26
N LEU A 262 6.64 15.29 -27.63
CA LEU A 262 7.17 13.92 -27.64
C LEU A 262 7.91 13.64 -28.94
N ASP A 263 9.04 12.96 -28.89
CA ASP A 263 9.80 12.61 -30.10
C ASP A 263 9.01 11.68 -31.03
N THR A 264 8.08 10.90 -30.47
CA THR A 264 7.16 10.06 -31.25
C THR A 264 6.11 10.86 -32.03
N TYR A 265 5.76 12.07 -31.56
CA TYR A 265 4.73 12.93 -32.15
C TYR A 265 5.20 14.38 -32.24
N PRO A 266 6.15 14.69 -33.13
CA PRO A 266 6.82 16.00 -33.17
C PRO A 266 5.89 17.17 -33.52
N ASN A 267 4.71 16.89 -34.10
CA ASN A 267 3.72 17.90 -34.48
C ASN A 267 2.64 18.14 -33.43
N VAL A 268 2.72 17.47 -32.28
CA VAL A 268 1.74 17.59 -31.19
C VAL A 268 2.44 18.18 -29.96
N THR A 269 1.89 19.26 -29.42
CA THR A 269 2.39 19.89 -28.20
C THR A 269 1.39 19.68 -27.08
N TRP A 270 1.79 18.94 -26.05
CA TRP A 270 1.03 18.77 -24.82
C TRP A 270 1.29 19.94 -23.91
N LYS A 271 0.23 20.46 -23.29
CA LYS A 271 0.32 21.48 -22.26
C LYS A 271 0.43 20.78 -20.90
N GLY A 272 1.20 21.41 -20.02
CA GLY A 272 1.35 20.92 -18.65
C GLY A 272 1.76 22.01 -17.69
N VAL A 273 1.89 21.62 -16.45
CA VAL A 273 2.35 22.50 -15.37
C VAL A 273 3.43 21.81 -14.56
N VAL A 274 4.39 22.58 -14.06
CA VAL A 274 5.37 22.08 -13.09
C VAL A 274 4.63 21.69 -11.81
N GLU A 275 4.62 20.39 -11.51
CA GLU A 275 3.97 19.84 -10.33
C GLU A 275 4.88 19.87 -9.10
N SER A 276 6.13 19.43 -9.28
CA SER A 276 7.12 19.39 -8.21
C SER A 276 8.55 19.41 -8.75
N ILE A 277 9.47 19.87 -7.91
CA ILE A 277 10.91 19.85 -8.17
C ILE A 277 11.53 18.93 -7.12
N SER A 278 12.35 17.97 -7.56
CA SER A 278 13.03 17.05 -6.65
C SER A 278 13.93 17.80 -5.67
N PRO A 279 13.92 17.45 -4.38
CA PRO A 279 14.80 18.08 -3.38
C PRO A 279 16.25 17.59 -3.48
N ALA A 280 16.53 16.55 -4.28
CA ALA A 280 17.86 15.98 -4.44
C ALA A 280 18.16 15.59 -5.88
N THR A 281 19.45 15.54 -6.22
CA THR A 281 19.92 15.14 -7.56
C THR A 281 19.81 13.64 -7.76
N GLY A 282 19.73 13.19 -9.01
CA GLY A 282 19.73 11.76 -9.33
C GLY A 282 21.01 11.03 -8.89
N ALA A 283 22.11 11.74 -8.72
CA ALA A 283 23.38 11.16 -8.27
C ALA A 283 23.33 10.70 -6.80
N GLU A 284 22.54 11.38 -5.95
CA GLU A 284 22.39 11.02 -4.53
C GLU A 284 21.69 9.66 -4.34
N PHE A 285 20.80 9.30 -5.26
CA PHE A 285 20.06 8.02 -5.22
C PHE A 285 20.70 6.92 -6.07
N ALA A 286 21.88 7.17 -6.65
CA ALA A 286 22.57 6.16 -7.42
C ALA A 286 23.17 5.08 -6.51
N ILE A 287 23.05 3.81 -6.93
CA ILE A 287 23.63 2.65 -6.19
C ILE A 287 25.16 2.82 -6.02
N LEU A 288 25.81 3.48 -6.96
CA LEU A 288 27.23 3.85 -6.92
C LEU A 288 27.34 5.36 -7.14
N PRO A 289 27.28 6.17 -6.08
CA PRO A 289 27.47 7.60 -6.20
C PRO A 289 28.87 7.90 -6.78
N PRO A 290 29.02 8.85 -7.70
CA PRO A 290 30.32 9.21 -8.23
C PRO A 290 31.16 9.85 -7.13
N GLN A 291 32.07 9.07 -6.54
CA GLN A 291 33.02 9.55 -5.54
C GLN A 291 34.29 10.04 -6.26
N ASN A 292 34.46 11.35 -6.41
CA ASN A 292 35.69 11.96 -6.88
C ASN A 292 36.69 12.16 -5.71
N ALA A 293 36.93 11.08 -4.92
CA ALA A 293 37.74 11.16 -3.70
C ALA A 293 39.28 11.06 -3.97
N SER A 294 39.68 10.66 -5.17
CA SER A 294 41.10 10.48 -5.49
C SER A 294 41.41 11.14 -6.82
N GLY A 295 42.06 12.31 -6.81
CA GLY A 295 42.56 12.99 -8.00
C GLY A 295 42.06 14.43 -8.15
N ASN A 296 42.23 15.00 -9.34
CA ASN A 296 41.78 16.36 -9.68
C ASN A 296 40.26 16.45 -9.55
N TRP A 297 39.76 17.29 -8.66
CA TRP A 297 38.34 17.56 -8.53
C TRP A 297 37.82 18.32 -9.75
N VAL A 298 36.84 17.79 -10.44
CA VAL A 298 36.16 18.44 -11.57
C VAL A 298 34.69 18.68 -11.19
N LYS A 299 34.24 19.94 -11.28
CA LYS A 299 32.85 20.31 -11.08
C LYS A 299 31.98 19.75 -12.21
N VAL A 300 31.16 18.74 -11.94
CA VAL A 300 30.20 18.20 -12.90
C VAL A 300 28.84 18.77 -12.57
N VAL A 301 28.20 19.46 -13.53
CA VAL A 301 26.86 20.03 -13.39
C VAL A 301 25.86 18.91 -13.20
N GLN A 302 25.19 18.94 -12.05
CA GLN A 302 24.17 17.93 -11.70
C GLN A 302 22.83 18.23 -12.38
N ARG A 303 21.98 17.19 -12.46
CA ARG A 303 20.62 17.33 -12.96
C ARG A 303 19.63 17.02 -11.85
N LEU A 304 18.58 17.82 -11.76
CA LEU A 304 17.46 17.62 -10.86
C LEU A 304 16.23 17.25 -11.66
N PRO A 305 15.51 16.19 -11.29
CA PRO A 305 14.25 15.84 -11.90
C PRO A 305 13.15 16.83 -11.48
N VAL A 306 12.43 17.32 -12.47
CA VAL A 306 11.24 18.17 -12.32
C VAL A 306 10.06 17.40 -12.88
N ARG A 307 9.05 17.17 -12.04
CA ARG A 307 7.83 16.50 -12.45
C ARG A 307 6.86 17.50 -13.07
N ILE A 308 6.37 17.14 -14.25
CA ILE A 308 5.44 17.93 -15.02
C ILE A 308 4.16 17.12 -15.18
N ARG A 309 3.08 17.65 -14.65
CA ARG A 309 1.74 17.11 -14.86
C ARG A 309 1.21 17.59 -16.19
N LEU A 310 0.83 16.64 -17.05
CA LEU A 310 0.22 16.94 -18.33
C LEU A 310 -1.27 17.24 -18.15
N GLU A 311 -1.77 18.14 -18.97
CA GLU A 311 -3.20 18.47 -19.05
C GLU A 311 -3.78 17.73 -20.26
N PRO A 312 -4.60 16.67 -20.07
CA PRO A 312 -5.11 15.89 -21.18
C PRO A 312 -6.10 16.69 -22.01
N HIS A 313 -5.95 16.63 -23.32
CA HIS A 313 -6.90 17.21 -24.27
C HIS A 313 -7.54 16.09 -25.11
N ALA A 314 -8.82 16.25 -25.44
CA ALA A 314 -9.53 15.31 -26.26
C ALA A 314 -8.92 15.26 -27.69
N GLY A 315 -8.60 14.07 -28.19
CA GLY A 315 -8.03 13.86 -29.52
C GLY A 315 -6.51 13.76 -29.59
N GLU A 316 -5.82 13.87 -28.46
CA GLU A 316 -4.37 13.62 -28.40
C GLU A 316 -4.04 12.12 -28.52
N PRO A 317 -2.89 11.77 -29.14
CA PRO A 317 -2.41 10.39 -29.17
C PRO A 317 -2.13 9.84 -27.77
N PRO A 318 -2.24 8.52 -27.55
CA PRO A 318 -1.97 7.91 -26.24
C PRO A 318 -0.51 8.09 -25.83
N LEU A 319 -0.31 8.51 -24.58
CA LEU A 319 1.00 8.67 -23.99
C LEU A 319 1.55 7.30 -23.56
N ARG A 320 2.77 6.99 -23.97
CA ARG A 320 3.44 5.73 -23.63
C ARG A 320 4.59 6.00 -22.66
N ALA A 321 4.62 5.28 -21.55
CA ALA A 321 5.72 5.38 -20.59
C ALA A 321 7.06 5.01 -21.25
N GLY A 322 8.12 5.74 -20.90
CA GLY A 322 9.46 5.53 -21.42
C GLY A 322 9.80 6.33 -22.69
N VAL A 323 8.84 6.97 -23.34
CA VAL A 323 9.09 7.82 -24.51
C VAL A 323 9.82 9.09 -24.08
N THR A 324 10.80 9.51 -24.90
CA THR A 324 11.54 10.75 -24.72
C THR A 324 10.70 11.96 -25.16
N ALA A 325 10.97 13.09 -24.50
CA ALA A 325 10.27 14.33 -24.74
C ALA A 325 11.21 15.54 -24.69
N THR A 326 10.89 16.55 -25.48
CA THR A 326 11.46 17.89 -25.32
C THR A 326 10.49 18.73 -24.48
N VAL A 327 11.01 19.29 -23.41
CA VAL A 327 10.24 20.08 -22.44
C VAL A 327 10.69 21.53 -22.52
N SER A 328 9.73 22.47 -22.59
CA SER A 328 9.96 23.91 -22.58
C SER A 328 9.14 24.55 -21.46
N ILE A 329 9.80 25.04 -20.42
CA ILE A 329 9.18 25.70 -19.26
C ILE A 329 9.17 27.20 -19.45
N ASP A 330 7.99 27.81 -19.37
CA ASP A 330 7.85 29.28 -19.40
C ASP A 330 8.05 29.82 -17.98
N THR A 331 9.22 30.42 -17.72
CA THR A 331 9.52 31.04 -16.43
C THR A 331 8.83 32.37 -16.21
N GLY A 332 8.21 32.96 -17.25
CA GLY A 332 7.61 34.29 -17.22
C GLY A 332 8.63 35.45 -17.08
N ARG A 333 9.93 35.13 -17.01
CA ARG A 333 10.99 36.13 -16.75
C ARG A 333 11.71 36.52 -18.04
N GLY A 334 11.43 37.70 -18.53
CA GLY A 334 12.29 38.34 -19.55
C GLY A 334 13.59 38.90 -18.92
N ARG A 335 14.70 38.87 -19.64
CA ARG A 335 15.92 39.56 -19.22
C ARG A 335 15.63 41.05 -19.17
N SER A 336 15.96 41.74 -18.07
CA SER A 336 15.82 43.18 -17.95
C SER A 336 17.12 43.89 -18.34
N LEU A 337 17.02 45.13 -18.82
CA LEU A 337 18.20 45.98 -19.07
C LEU A 337 19.03 46.19 -17.78
N GLY A 338 18.39 46.06 -16.60
CA GLY A 338 19.10 46.10 -15.33
C GLY A 338 20.07 44.96 -15.12
N ASP A 339 19.72 43.75 -15.61
CA ASP A 339 20.61 42.56 -15.52
C ASP A 339 21.87 42.71 -16.37
N VAL A 340 21.81 43.52 -17.46
CA VAL A 340 22.96 43.86 -18.29
C VAL A 340 23.93 44.80 -17.56
N VAL A 341 23.35 45.82 -16.90
CA VAL A 341 24.13 46.83 -16.20
C VAL A 341 24.80 46.22 -14.97
N THR A 342 24.10 45.36 -14.23
CA THR A 342 24.70 44.65 -13.09
C THR A 342 25.75 43.65 -13.52
N GLY A 343 25.52 42.86 -14.58
CA GLY A 343 26.52 41.92 -15.11
C GLY A 343 27.78 42.62 -15.66
N PHE A 344 27.59 43.80 -16.26
CA PHE A 344 28.71 44.62 -16.72
C PHE A 344 29.50 45.23 -15.54
N LEU A 345 28.84 45.70 -14.51
CA LEU A 345 29.45 46.20 -13.28
C LEU A 345 30.20 45.09 -12.52
N ASP A 346 29.68 43.89 -12.48
CA ASP A 346 30.32 42.73 -11.82
C ASP A 346 31.60 42.28 -12.58
N LEU A 347 31.59 42.40 -13.92
CA LEU A 347 32.80 42.11 -14.73
C LEU A 347 33.94 43.08 -14.41
N PHE A 348 33.63 44.36 -14.07
CA PHE A 348 34.61 45.35 -13.66
C PHE A 348 34.99 45.22 -12.17
N ARG A 349 34.04 44.79 -11.29
CA ARG A 349 34.32 44.53 -9.87
C ARG A 349 35.25 43.32 -9.69
N GLY A 350 34.99 42.21 -10.40
CA GLY A 350 35.84 41.02 -10.33
C GLY A 350 37.27 41.23 -10.82
N LYS A 351 37.51 42.19 -11.73
CA LYS A 351 38.85 42.57 -12.13
C LYS A 351 39.59 43.43 -11.08
N ALA A 352 38.87 44.21 -10.29
CA ALA A 352 39.46 45.04 -9.24
C ALA A 352 39.93 44.23 -8.02
N GLU A 353 39.20 43.17 -7.64
CA GLU A 353 39.60 42.27 -6.54
C GLU A 353 40.79 41.37 -6.91
N ALA A 354 40.88 40.95 -8.18
CA ALA A 354 42.03 40.15 -8.66
C ALA A 354 43.33 40.96 -8.81
N ALA A 355 43.25 42.30 -8.89
CA ALA A 355 44.43 43.20 -8.96
C ALA A 355 44.95 43.62 -7.59
N GLY A 356 44.17 43.42 -6.50
CA GLY A 356 44.55 43.80 -5.13
C GLY A 356 45.19 42.69 -4.31
N ALA A 357 45.26 41.45 -4.80
CA ALA A 357 45.84 40.31 -4.10
C ALA A 357 47.20 39.88 -4.77
N ARG A 358 48.19 40.72 -4.61
CA ARG A 358 49.59 40.28 -4.73
C ARG A 358 50.37 40.80 -3.51
N PRO A 359 51.03 39.93 -2.76
CA PRO A 359 51.87 40.27 -1.64
C PRO A 359 53.17 40.95 -2.08
#